data_e52e3d59a7b575e1bc49dfdd3b4c3a47
#
_entry.id   e52e3d59a7b575e1bc49dfdd3b4c3a47
#
_cell.length_a   1.000
_cell.length_b   1.000
_cell.length_c   1.000
_cell.angle_alpha   90.00
_cell.angle_beta   90.00
_cell.angle_gamma   90.00
#
_symmetry.space_group_name_H-M   'P 1'
#
loop_
_entity.id
_entity.type
_entity.pdbx_description
1 polymer ?
#
loop_
_entity_poly.entity_id
_entity_poly.type
_entity_poly.pdbx_seq_one_letter_code
_entity_poly.pdbx_strand_id
1 'polypeptide(L)' 'MKVTYDSEVDVLRILFRDAPVEESDEDKPGVILDYDKDGNVIGLEVLNASQRVENPRGVEYAVTA' A
#
# COMPACT_ATOMS: atom_id res chain seq x y z
N MET A 1 -7.74 1.63 -8.55
CA MET A 1 -6.94 1.73 -7.31
C MET A 1 -7.81 1.38 -6.13
N LYS A 2 -7.27 0.63 -5.20
CA LYS A 2 -8.01 0.21 -4.00
C LYS A 2 -7.16 0.46 -2.77
N VAL A 3 -7.75 1.08 -1.75
CA VAL A 3 -7.08 1.33 -0.47
C VAL A 3 -7.82 0.56 0.60
N THR A 4 -7.09 -0.25 1.38
CA THR A 4 -7.66 -1.07 2.44
C THR A 4 -6.85 -0.87 3.71
N TYR A 5 -7.53 -0.63 4.83
CA TYR A 5 -6.90 -0.62 6.13
C TYR A 5 -7.46 -1.77 6.97
N ASP A 6 -6.57 -2.69 7.37
CA ASP A 6 -6.90 -3.79 8.26
C ASP A 6 -6.53 -3.41 9.67
N SER A 7 -7.52 -3.07 10.50
CA SER A 7 -7.29 -2.61 11.86
C SER A 7 -6.85 -3.71 12.82
N GLU A 8 -7.11 -4.97 12.51
CA GLU A 8 -6.68 -6.08 13.37
C GLU A 8 -5.17 -6.22 13.38
N VAL A 9 -4.55 -6.08 12.22
CA VAL A 9 -3.09 -6.24 12.07
C VAL A 9 -2.38 -4.91 11.84
N ASP A 10 -3.13 -3.82 11.79
CA ASP A 10 -2.61 -2.47 11.60
C ASP A 10 -1.80 -2.32 10.31
N VAL A 11 -2.37 -2.80 9.20
CA VAL A 11 -1.75 -2.74 7.89
C VAL A 11 -2.61 -1.92 6.93
N LEU A 12 -1.99 -0.92 6.31
CA LEU A 12 -2.60 -0.15 5.23
C LEU A 12 -2.06 -0.70 3.91
N ARG A 13 -2.96 -1.04 3.00
CA ARG A 13 -2.59 -1.53 1.68
C ARG A 13 -3.18 -0.66 0.60
N ILE A 14 -2.36 -0.27 -0.36
CA ILE A 14 -2.79 0.45 -1.55
C ILE A 14 -2.50 -0.44 -2.76
N LEU A 15 -3.53 -0.80 -3.49
CA LEU A 15 -3.41 -1.56 -4.73
C LEU A 15 -3.60 -0.59 -5.89
N PHE A 16 -2.52 -0.29 -6.60
CA PHE A 16 -2.54 0.65 -7.72
C PHE A 16 -3.14 0.02 -8.95
N ARG A 17 -2.93 -1.28 -9.12
CA ARG A 17 -3.31 -2.01 -10.32
C ARG A 17 -3.61 -3.46 -9.94
N ASP A 18 -4.71 -3.99 -10.46
CA ASP A 18 -5.08 -5.38 -10.23
C ASP A 18 -4.31 -6.29 -11.19
N ALA A 19 -3.18 -6.77 -10.71
CA ALA A 19 -2.32 -7.69 -11.45
C ALA A 19 -1.68 -8.67 -10.46
N PRO A 20 -1.27 -9.87 -10.93
CA PRO A 20 -0.59 -10.81 -10.04
C PRO A 20 0.72 -10.24 -9.50
N VAL A 21 0.95 -10.45 -8.21
CA VAL A 21 2.21 -10.06 -7.57
C VAL A 21 3.27 -11.09 -7.92
N GLU A 22 4.31 -10.65 -8.61
CA GLU A 22 5.47 -11.50 -8.94
C GLU A 22 6.51 -11.48 -7.84
N GLU A 23 6.72 -10.31 -7.24
CA GLU A 23 7.76 -10.10 -6.26
C GLU A 23 7.36 -9.01 -5.28
N SER A 24 7.73 -9.17 -4.02
CA SER A 24 7.54 -8.16 -2.98
C SER A 24 8.89 -7.85 -2.34
N ASP A 25 9.12 -6.58 -2.06
CA ASP A 25 10.38 -6.10 -1.48
C ASP A 25 10.10 -5.12 -0.36
N GLU A 26 10.69 -5.38 0.80
CA GLU A 26 10.62 -4.46 1.95
C GLU A 26 11.70 -3.39 1.78
N ASP A 27 11.37 -2.31 1.11
CA ASP A 27 12.30 -1.23 0.77
C ASP A 27 12.81 -0.51 2.03
N LYS A 28 11.89 -0.18 2.93
CA LYS A 28 12.19 0.38 4.25
C LYS A 28 11.53 -0.51 5.29
N PRO A 29 12.04 -0.59 6.52
CA PRO A 29 11.37 -1.39 7.54
C PRO A 29 9.89 -1.03 7.64
N GLY A 30 9.03 -2.01 7.41
CA GLY A 30 7.58 -1.84 7.48
C GLY A 30 6.93 -1.24 6.25
N VAL A 31 7.66 -1.01 5.16
CA VAL A 31 7.12 -0.53 3.88
C VAL A 31 7.45 -1.53 2.78
N ILE A 32 6.44 -2.21 2.29
CA ILE A 32 6.58 -3.30 1.32
C ILE A 32 6.05 -2.84 -0.03
N LEU A 33 6.86 -2.99 -1.08
CA LEU A 33 6.46 -2.72 -2.46
C LEU A 33 6.17 -4.04 -3.16
N ASP A 34 5.03 -4.11 -3.85
CA ASP A 34 4.65 -5.28 -4.64
C ASP A 34 4.84 -4.96 -6.12
N TYR A 35 5.48 -5.89 -6.84
CA TYR A 35 5.83 -5.73 -8.26
C TYR A 35 5.14 -6.77 -9.11
N ASP A 36 4.81 -6.39 -10.35
CA ASP A 36 4.36 -7.33 -11.36
C ASP A 36 5.55 -8.00 -12.07
N LYS A 37 5.26 -8.85 -13.05
CA LYS A 37 6.28 -9.58 -13.82
C LYS A 37 7.21 -8.68 -14.64
N ASP A 38 6.76 -7.45 -14.92
CA ASP A 38 7.54 -6.48 -15.70
C ASP A 38 8.31 -5.49 -14.82
N GLY A 39 8.25 -5.68 -13.50
CA GLY A 39 8.94 -4.83 -12.54
C GLY A 39 8.20 -3.55 -12.19
N ASN A 40 6.94 -3.42 -12.56
CA ASN A 40 6.13 -2.25 -12.18
C ASN A 40 5.64 -2.40 -10.74
N VAL A 41 5.67 -1.31 -9.99
CA VAL A 41 5.05 -1.28 -8.65
C VAL A 41 3.54 -1.27 -8.82
N ILE A 42 2.89 -2.32 -8.35
CA ILE A 42 1.44 -2.46 -8.42
C ILE A 42 0.74 -2.32 -7.08
N GLY A 43 1.49 -2.32 -6.00
CA GLY A 43 0.93 -2.19 -4.67
C GLY A 43 1.95 -1.73 -3.65
N LEU A 44 1.43 -1.28 -2.52
CA LEU A 44 2.22 -0.78 -1.40
C LEU A 44 1.54 -1.22 -0.11
N GLU A 45 2.32 -1.74 0.84
CA GLU A 45 1.81 -2.11 2.17
C GLU A 45 2.61 -1.39 3.23
N VAL A 46 1.90 -0.79 4.20
CA VAL A 46 2.51 -0.12 5.34
C VAL A 46 2.12 -0.88 6.59
N LEU A 47 3.12 -1.47 7.25
CA LEU A 47 2.95 -2.17 8.52
C LEU A 47 2.98 -1.15 9.66
N ASN A 48 2.28 -1.43 10.75
CA ASN A 48 2.13 -0.50 11.87
C ASN A 48 1.62 0.86 11.39
N ALA A 49 0.62 0.83 10.53
CA ALA A 49 0.13 2.01 9.83
C ALA A 49 -0.34 3.12 10.76
N SER A 50 -0.95 2.77 11.90
CA SER A 50 -1.42 3.78 12.86
C SER A 50 -0.30 4.63 13.44
N GLN A 51 0.95 4.12 13.41
CA GLN A 51 2.13 4.81 13.90
C GLN A 51 2.88 5.57 12.80
N ARG A 52 2.51 5.35 11.54
CA ARG A 52 3.28 5.85 10.40
C ARG A 52 2.51 6.82 9.53
N VAL A 53 1.21 6.62 9.39
CA VAL A 53 0.39 7.47 8.53
C VAL A 53 -0.57 8.28 9.39
N GLU A 54 -0.92 9.45 8.90
CA GLU A 54 -1.90 10.29 9.54
C GLU A 54 -3.27 9.71 9.24
N ASN A 55 -3.98 9.26 10.28
CA ASN A 55 -5.32 8.70 10.17
C ASN A 55 -5.47 7.60 9.10
N PRO A 56 -5.07 6.34 9.40
CA PRO A 56 -5.20 5.26 8.42
C PRO A 56 -6.65 4.90 8.08
N ARG A 57 -7.62 5.41 8.85
CA ARG A 57 -9.05 5.17 8.62
C ARG A 57 -9.67 6.16 7.65
N GLY A 58 -8.93 7.15 7.20
CA GLY A 58 -9.42 8.18 6.30
C GLY A 58 -8.44 8.44 5.17
N VAL A 59 -8.96 8.56 3.96
CA VAL A 59 -8.17 8.88 2.77
C VAL A 59 -8.83 10.08 2.10
N GLU A 60 -8.02 11.08 1.82
CA GLU A 60 -8.45 12.20 1.00
C GLU A 60 -7.89 12.03 -0.41
N TYR A 61 -8.78 12.01 -1.38
CA TYR A 61 -8.41 11.87 -2.78
C TYR A 61 -8.88 13.10 -3.53
N ALA A 62 -7.96 13.76 -4.21
CA ALA A 62 -8.28 14.97 -4.97
C ALA A 62 -7.61 14.92 -6.33
N VAL A 63 -8.32 15.40 -7.33
CA VAL A 63 -7.77 15.60 -8.67
C VAL A 63 -7.68 17.11 -8.91
N THR A 64 -6.47 17.57 -9.17
CA THR A 64 -6.22 18.99 -9.44
C THR A 64 -5.97 19.19 -10.94
N ALA A 65 -6.66 20.13 -11.52
CA ALA A 65 -6.57 20.47 -12.95
C ALA A 65 -6.79 19.27 -13.85
#